data_30a93cb916047eb918d3d14b60926398
#
_entry.id   30a93cb916047eb918d3d14b60926398
#
_cell.length_a   1.000
_cell.length_b   1.000
_cell.length_c   1.000
_cell.angle_alpha   90.00
_cell.angle_beta   90.00
_cell.angle_gamma   90.00
#
_symmetry.space_group_name_H-M   'P 1'
#
loop_
_entity.id
_entity.type
_entity.pdbx_description
1 polymer ?
#
loop_
_entity_poly.entity_id
_entity_poly.type
_entity_poly.pdbx_seq_one_letter_code
_entity_poly.pdbx_strand_id
1 'polypeptide(L)'
;MGNSLPGAGKIAKNWREVLKPEEYAVLREGGTERAFTGEYWDTKTEGVYSCRACGTELFRSAEKFESHCGWPSFFAPLAEDRVRYLEDTTLGMRRVGVRCAACDSHLGHVFEGEGYDTPTDLRYCINSVCLTLEPQKS
;
A
#
# COMPACT_ATOMS: atom_id res chain seq x y z
N MET A 1 -7.89 29.74 -3.61
CA MET A 1 -7.58 29.31 -3.60
C MET A 1 -7.13 28.60 -3.02
N GLY A 2 -7.14 28.21 -2.70
CA GLY A 2 -6.72 27.68 -2.19
C GLY A 2 -6.11 26.83 -2.00
N ASN A 3 -5.69 26.56 -2.02
CA ASN A 3 -5.04 25.95 -1.80
C ASN A 3 -4.27 25.69 -1.54
N SER A 4 -4.24 25.80 -1.56
CA SER A 4 -3.55 25.41 -1.22
C SER A 4 -2.35 24.73 -0.71
N LEU A 5 -2.19 24.14 0.40
CA LEU A 5 -1.10 23.30 0.83
C LEU A 5 -1.16 22.01 0.05
N PRO A 6 -0.01 21.53 -0.47
CA PRO A 6 -0.04 20.33 -1.31
C PRO A 6 -0.69 19.12 -0.64
N GLY A 7 -0.36 18.88 0.63
CA GLY A 7 -0.96 17.75 1.33
C GLY A 7 -2.45 17.92 1.53
N ALA A 8 -2.87 19.13 1.90
CA ALA A 8 -4.28 19.42 2.10
C ALA A 8 -5.04 19.29 0.79
N GLY A 9 -4.44 19.72 -0.33
CA GLY A 9 -5.09 19.58 -1.61
C GLY A 9 -5.33 18.13 -2.00
N LYS A 10 -4.35 17.26 -1.74
CA LYS A 10 -4.49 15.84 -2.03
C LYS A 10 -5.56 15.21 -1.15
N ILE A 11 -5.60 15.56 0.12
CA ILE A 11 -6.56 14.99 1.06
C ILE A 11 -7.98 15.44 0.73
N ALA A 12 -8.12 16.68 0.29
CA ALA A 12 -9.43 17.25 -0.02
C ALA A 12 -9.93 16.86 -1.41
N LYS A 13 -9.12 16.19 -2.20
CA LYS A 13 -9.48 15.84 -3.56
C LYS A 13 -10.68 14.90 -3.61
N ASN A 14 -11.49 15.07 -4.64
CA ASN A 14 -12.59 14.14 -4.87
C ASN A 14 -12.03 12.85 -5.47
N TRP A 15 -11.84 11.86 -4.63
CA TRP A 15 -11.20 10.62 -5.05
C TRP A 15 -11.99 9.85 -6.10
N ARG A 16 -13.32 10.02 -6.13
CA ARG A 16 -14.14 9.35 -7.12
C ARG A 16 -13.86 9.83 -8.54
N GLU A 17 -13.37 11.04 -8.69
CA GLU A 17 -13.01 11.58 -10.00
C GLU A 17 -11.61 11.15 -10.43
N VAL A 18 -10.76 10.82 -9.49
CA VAL A 18 -9.36 10.49 -9.76
C VAL A 18 -9.14 8.99 -9.90
N LEU A 19 -9.88 8.21 -9.13
CA LEU A 19 -9.68 6.77 -9.05
C LEU A 19 -10.78 6.04 -9.81
N LYS A 20 -10.39 4.91 -10.41
CA LYS A 20 -11.38 4.00 -10.99
C LYS A 20 -12.21 3.38 -9.87
N PRO A 21 -13.43 2.87 -10.17
CA PRO A 21 -14.28 2.31 -9.12
C PRO A 21 -13.60 1.21 -8.29
N GLU A 22 -12.85 0.32 -8.94
CA GLU A 22 -12.18 -0.76 -8.22
C GLU A 22 -11.04 -0.23 -7.36
N GLU A 23 -10.38 0.87 -7.79
CA GLU A 23 -9.35 1.51 -6.99
C GLU A 23 -9.97 2.20 -5.78
N TYR A 24 -11.07 2.89 -6.01
CA TYR A 24 -11.77 3.60 -4.94
C TYR A 24 -12.24 2.62 -3.86
N ALA A 25 -12.78 1.47 -4.28
CA ALA A 25 -13.31 0.49 -3.33
C ALA A 25 -12.22 0.01 -2.36
N VAL A 26 -10.99 -0.13 -2.82
CA VAL A 26 -9.90 -0.59 -1.94
C VAL A 26 -9.27 0.59 -1.20
N LEU A 27 -8.89 1.63 -1.91
CA LEU A 27 -8.14 2.75 -1.32
C LEU A 27 -8.96 3.57 -0.35
N ARG A 28 -10.23 3.81 -0.66
CA ARG A 28 -11.06 4.71 0.14
C ARG A 28 -12.15 4.02 0.93
N GLU A 29 -12.52 2.80 0.57
CA GLU A 29 -13.57 2.07 1.26
C GLU A 29 -13.07 0.83 2.00
N GLY A 30 -11.76 0.60 1.98
CA GLY A 30 -11.16 -0.46 2.78
C GLY A 30 -11.35 -1.87 2.24
N GLY A 31 -11.66 -1.99 0.97
CA GLY A 31 -11.80 -3.30 0.34
C GLY A 31 -10.45 -3.98 0.15
N THR A 32 -10.52 -5.20 -0.37
CA THR A 32 -9.33 -6.00 -0.64
C THR A 32 -9.44 -6.60 -2.02
N GLU A 33 -8.37 -6.49 -2.81
CA GLU A 33 -8.36 -7.13 -4.11
C GLU A 33 -8.26 -8.64 -3.94
N ARG A 34 -8.66 -9.37 -4.97
CA ARG A 34 -8.58 -10.82 -4.96
C ARG A 34 -7.13 -11.25 -5.08
N ALA A 35 -6.75 -12.27 -4.31
CA ALA A 35 -5.37 -12.79 -4.35
C ALA A 35 -5.01 -13.26 -5.76
N PHE A 36 -3.77 -13.04 -6.14
CA PHE A 36 -3.19 -13.46 -7.43
C PHE A 36 -3.80 -12.76 -8.65
N THR A 37 -4.56 -11.68 -8.45
CA THR A 37 -5.15 -10.94 -9.57
C THR A 37 -4.52 -9.58 -9.79
N GLY A 38 -3.79 -9.06 -8.80
CA GLY A 38 -3.22 -7.73 -8.89
C GLY A 38 -2.04 -7.67 -9.84
N GLU A 39 -1.71 -6.47 -10.26
CA GLU A 39 -0.65 -6.25 -11.26
C GLU A 39 0.73 -6.60 -10.74
N TYR A 40 0.96 -6.42 -9.44
CA TYR A 40 2.32 -6.46 -8.89
C TYR A 40 2.60 -7.61 -7.92
N TRP A 41 1.69 -8.56 -7.76
CA TRP A 41 1.89 -9.58 -6.73
C TRP A 41 3.17 -10.40 -6.96
N ASP A 42 3.55 -10.62 -8.21
CA ASP A 42 4.76 -11.40 -8.53
C ASP A 42 5.80 -10.59 -9.32
N THR A 43 5.67 -9.27 -9.32
CA THR A 43 6.57 -8.41 -10.07
C THR A 43 7.95 -8.38 -9.43
N LYS A 44 8.98 -8.48 -10.27
CA LYS A 44 10.37 -8.42 -9.81
C LYS A 44 11.13 -7.22 -10.38
N THR A 45 10.43 -6.32 -11.04
CA THR A 45 11.03 -5.10 -11.58
C THR A 45 11.56 -4.23 -10.45
N GLU A 46 12.77 -3.74 -10.61
CA GLU A 46 13.37 -2.83 -9.62
C GLU A 46 12.75 -1.44 -9.76
N GLY A 47 12.41 -0.86 -8.63
CA GLY A 47 11.81 0.47 -8.64
C GLY A 47 11.16 0.82 -7.32
N VAL A 48 10.34 1.86 -7.37
CA VAL A 48 9.66 2.39 -6.20
C VAL A 48 8.15 2.27 -6.41
N TYR A 49 7.46 1.80 -5.37
CA TYR A 49 6.01 1.67 -5.37
C TYR A 49 5.42 2.86 -4.65
N SER A 50 4.54 3.57 -5.34
CA SER A 50 3.90 4.78 -4.81
C SER A 50 2.42 4.57 -4.61
N CYS A 51 1.82 5.39 -3.74
CA CYS A 51 0.38 5.36 -3.50
C CYS A 51 -0.35 5.77 -4.79
N ARG A 52 -1.25 4.92 -5.24
CA ARG A 52 -1.98 5.21 -6.48
C ARG A 52 -2.86 6.46 -6.34
N ALA A 53 -3.33 6.75 -5.13
CA ALA A 53 -4.20 7.90 -4.92
C ALA A 53 -3.44 9.21 -4.91
N CYS A 54 -2.29 9.28 -4.22
CA CYS A 54 -1.62 10.57 -4.01
C CYS A 54 -0.18 10.64 -4.52
N GLY A 55 0.40 9.52 -4.94
CA GLY A 55 1.75 9.53 -5.49
C GLY A 55 2.88 9.48 -4.48
N THR A 56 2.57 9.39 -3.20
CA THR A 56 3.61 9.29 -2.18
C THR A 56 4.37 7.98 -2.34
N GLU A 57 5.70 8.03 -2.34
CA GLU A 57 6.52 6.83 -2.42
C GLU A 57 6.42 6.06 -1.11
N LEU A 58 6.08 4.78 -1.21
CA LEU A 58 5.75 3.97 -0.03
C LEU A 58 6.70 2.81 0.21
N PHE A 59 7.03 2.07 -0.83
CA PHE A 59 7.83 0.85 -0.72
C PHE A 59 8.82 0.77 -1.86
N ARG A 60 9.90 0.01 -1.65
CA ARG A 60 10.88 -0.21 -2.71
C ARG A 60 10.95 -1.68 -3.04
N SER A 61 11.33 -1.98 -4.28
CA SER A 61 11.52 -3.37 -4.70
C SER A 61 12.57 -4.08 -3.85
N ALA A 62 13.53 -3.33 -3.29
CA ALA A 62 14.57 -3.92 -2.45
C ALA A 62 14.00 -4.58 -1.20
N GLU A 63 12.85 -4.13 -0.72
CA GLU A 63 12.19 -4.69 0.45
C GLU A 63 11.04 -5.64 0.08
N LYS A 64 10.81 -5.88 -1.21
CA LYS A 64 9.77 -6.81 -1.63
C LYS A 64 10.27 -8.24 -1.58
N PHE A 65 9.44 -9.15 -1.10
CA PHE A 65 9.84 -10.56 -1.04
C PHE A 65 8.67 -11.45 -1.42
N GLU A 66 8.98 -12.70 -1.75
CA GLU A 66 7.98 -13.67 -2.18
C GLU A 66 7.37 -14.35 -0.97
N SER A 67 6.13 -14.04 -0.67
CA SER A 67 5.42 -14.65 0.45
C SER A 67 4.41 -15.70 0.03
N HIS A 68 4.16 -15.81 -1.28
CA HIS A 68 3.20 -16.76 -1.85
C HIS A 68 1.77 -16.52 -1.41
N CYS A 69 1.47 -15.31 -0.91
CA CYS A 69 0.11 -15.02 -0.43
C CYS A 69 -0.80 -14.44 -1.53
N GLY A 70 -0.24 -14.08 -2.68
CA GLY A 70 -1.05 -13.57 -3.78
C GLY A 70 -1.19 -12.06 -3.82
N TRP A 71 -0.49 -11.35 -2.94
CA TRP A 71 -0.42 -9.89 -2.91
C TRP A 71 1.02 -9.47 -2.81
N PRO A 72 1.37 -8.27 -3.30
CA PRO A 72 2.73 -7.77 -3.09
C PRO A 72 3.07 -7.74 -1.60
N SER A 73 4.24 -8.24 -1.25
CA SER A 73 4.67 -8.33 0.14
C SER A 73 6.00 -7.63 0.31
N PHE A 74 6.12 -6.84 1.38
CA PHE A 74 7.33 -6.08 1.70
C PHE A 74 7.67 -6.31 3.15
N PHE A 75 8.97 -6.30 3.48
CA PHE A 75 9.34 -6.47 4.89
C PHE A 75 9.54 -5.13 5.60
N ALA A 76 9.52 -4.02 4.88
CA ALA A 76 9.62 -2.69 5.46
C ALA A 76 9.12 -1.65 4.48
N PRO A 77 8.59 -0.51 4.96
CA PRO A 77 8.30 0.60 4.08
C PRO A 77 9.59 1.34 3.70
N LEU A 78 9.49 2.21 2.70
CA LEU A 78 10.62 3.02 2.26
C LEU A 78 11.18 3.85 3.41
N ALA A 79 10.29 4.36 4.25
CA ALA A 79 10.62 5.08 5.48
C ALA A 79 9.42 4.96 6.40
N GLU A 80 9.67 5.03 7.71
CA GLU A 80 8.59 4.82 8.69
C GLU A 80 7.49 5.86 8.60
N ASP A 81 7.80 7.06 8.15
CA ASP A 81 6.80 8.12 8.07
C ASP A 81 5.93 8.05 6.81
N ARG A 82 6.14 7.04 5.97
CA ARG A 82 5.35 6.90 4.75
C ARG A 82 4.02 6.20 4.97
N VAL A 83 3.89 5.45 6.06
CA VAL A 83 2.68 4.68 6.35
C VAL A 83 2.21 4.95 7.77
N ARG A 84 0.91 4.72 8.00
CA ARG A 84 0.30 4.75 9.33
C ARG A 84 -0.35 3.41 9.59
N TYR A 85 -0.56 3.12 10.86
CA TYR A 85 -1.15 1.86 11.28
C TYR A 85 -2.46 2.10 12.00
N LEU A 86 -3.42 1.21 11.76
CA LEU A 86 -4.72 1.30 12.39
C LEU A 86 -5.20 -0.10 12.71
N GLU A 87 -5.56 -0.34 13.97
CA GLU A 87 -6.05 -1.64 14.37
C GLU A 87 -7.36 -1.95 13.63
N ASP A 88 -7.46 -3.14 13.07
CA ASP A 88 -8.60 -3.56 12.28
C ASP A 88 -9.16 -4.83 12.91
N THR A 89 -10.36 -4.72 13.47
CA THR A 89 -11.02 -5.85 14.15
C THR A 89 -12.19 -6.40 13.35
N THR A 90 -12.34 -5.99 12.09
CA THR A 90 -13.41 -6.51 11.24
C THR A 90 -13.29 -8.02 11.10
N LEU A 91 -14.41 -8.68 10.86
CA LEU A 91 -14.48 -10.13 10.69
C LEU A 91 -14.06 -10.91 11.93
N GLY A 92 -14.09 -10.27 13.11
CA GLY A 92 -13.72 -10.94 14.34
C GLY A 92 -12.26 -11.25 14.49
N MET A 93 -11.42 -10.73 13.60
CA MET A 93 -9.99 -10.94 13.62
C MET A 93 -9.30 -9.64 14.00
N ARG A 94 -8.18 -9.77 14.72
CA ARG A 94 -7.39 -8.61 15.09
C ARG A 94 -6.23 -8.49 14.13
N ARG A 95 -6.26 -7.46 13.31
CA ARG A 95 -5.20 -7.20 12.34
C ARG A 95 -4.76 -5.75 12.44
N VAL A 96 -3.58 -5.46 11.88
CA VAL A 96 -3.09 -4.09 11.83
C VAL A 96 -3.17 -3.62 10.38
N GLY A 97 -4.02 -2.62 10.16
CA GLY A 97 -4.17 -2.03 8.85
C GLY A 97 -3.04 -1.07 8.55
N VAL A 98 -2.66 -0.98 7.29
CA VAL A 98 -1.61 -0.08 6.81
C VAL A 98 -2.25 0.94 5.88
N ARG A 99 -2.01 2.22 6.16
CA ARG A 99 -2.56 3.33 5.39
C ARG A 99 -1.45 4.25 4.92
N CYS A 100 -1.69 4.94 3.81
CA CYS A 100 -0.78 5.96 3.33
C CYS A 100 -0.79 7.13 4.32
N ALA A 101 0.39 7.52 4.80
CA ALA A 101 0.47 8.59 5.78
C ALA A 101 0.08 9.95 5.20
N ALA A 102 0.20 10.12 3.88
CA ALA A 102 -0.07 11.41 3.24
C ALA A 102 -1.55 11.62 2.95
N CYS A 103 -2.27 10.60 2.48
CA CYS A 103 -3.66 10.76 2.08
C CYS A 103 -4.63 9.86 2.84
N ASP A 104 -4.10 9.04 3.75
CA ASP A 104 -4.89 8.14 4.59
C ASP A 104 -5.68 7.09 3.81
N SER A 105 -5.22 6.75 2.61
CA SER A 105 -5.84 5.67 1.84
C SER A 105 -5.47 4.32 2.43
N HIS A 106 -6.42 3.40 2.44
CA HIS A 106 -6.17 2.03 2.88
C HIS A 106 -5.24 1.34 1.88
N LEU A 107 -4.20 0.68 2.36
CA LEU A 107 -3.24 -0.01 1.50
C LEU A 107 -3.30 -1.52 1.68
N GLY A 108 -3.42 -1.98 2.89
CA GLY A 108 -3.42 -3.40 3.21
C GLY A 108 -3.24 -3.62 4.68
N HIS A 109 -2.50 -4.67 5.04
CA HIS A 109 -2.29 -5.05 6.43
C HIS A 109 -0.84 -5.46 6.63
N VAL A 110 -0.38 -5.40 7.87
CA VAL A 110 0.95 -5.88 8.23
C VAL A 110 0.81 -7.01 9.23
N PHE A 111 1.62 -8.06 9.06
CA PHE A 111 1.65 -9.24 9.92
C PHE A 111 3.08 -9.44 10.41
N GLU A 112 3.22 -10.03 11.57
CA GLU A 112 4.55 -10.27 12.14
C GLU A 112 4.64 -11.68 12.70
N GLY A 113 5.87 -12.14 12.89
CA GLY A 113 6.10 -13.42 13.54
C GLY A 113 5.77 -14.64 12.72
N GLU A 114 5.73 -14.50 11.39
CA GLU A 114 5.36 -15.61 10.52
C GLU A 114 6.54 -16.48 10.10
N GLY A 115 7.75 -16.09 10.47
CA GLY A 115 8.91 -16.91 10.21
C GLY A 115 9.54 -16.76 8.84
N TYR A 116 9.23 -15.68 8.13
CA TYR A 116 9.90 -15.42 6.86
C TYR A 116 11.35 -15.05 7.11
N ASP A 117 12.22 -15.45 6.19
CA ASP A 117 13.64 -15.16 6.30
C ASP A 117 13.92 -13.75 5.80
N THR A 118 13.47 -12.75 6.57
CA THR A 118 13.62 -11.35 6.25
C THR A 118 14.17 -10.61 7.46
N PRO A 119 14.78 -9.43 7.25
CA PRO A 119 15.40 -8.69 8.37
C PRO A 119 14.43 -8.33 9.50
N THR A 120 13.14 -8.09 9.21
CA THR A 120 12.19 -7.60 10.20
C THR A 120 11.20 -8.66 10.67
N ASP A 121 11.06 -9.76 9.93
CA ASP A 121 10.00 -10.74 10.13
C ASP A 121 8.62 -10.09 10.08
N LEU A 122 8.50 -8.99 9.36
CA LEU A 122 7.22 -8.31 9.11
C LEU A 122 6.81 -8.59 7.66
N ARG A 123 5.52 -8.69 7.44
CA ARG A 123 4.99 -8.82 6.09
C ARG A 123 3.92 -7.76 5.87
N TYR A 124 4.28 -6.73 5.12
CA TYR A 124 3.33 -5.71 4.66
C TYR A 124 2.65 -6.27 3.43
N CYS A 125 1.43 -6.72 3.59
CA CYS A 125 0.64 -7.34 2.54
C CYS A 125 -0.23 -6.23 1.93
N ILE A 126 0.19 -5.74 0.76
CA ILE A 126 -0.39 -4.52 0.19
C ILE A 126 -1.14 -4.86 -1.09
N ASN A 127 -2.30 -4.26 -1.29
CA ASN A 127 -3.07 -4.47 -2.52
C ASN A 127 -2.37 -3.83 -3.70
N SER A 128 -2.21 -4.57 -4.80
CA SER A 128 -1.58 -4.03 -6.02
C SER A 128 -2.31 -2.80 -6.52
N VAL A 129 -3.64 -2.80 -6.42
CA VAL A 129 -4.45 -1.70 -6.91
C VAL A 129 -4.17 -0.40 -6.16
N CYS A 130 -3.55 -0.49 -4.98
CA CYS A 130 -3.18 0.68 -4.19
C CYS A 130 -1.84 1.29 -4.61
N LEU A 131 -1.14 0.65 -5.52
CA LEU A 131 0.24 1.00 -5.86
C LEU A 131 0.40 1.31 -7.33
N THR A 132 1.38 2.17 -7.63
CA THR A 132 1.93 2.31 -8.97
C THR A 132 3.42 2.05 -8.86
N LEU A 133 3.98 1.37 -9.86
CA LEU A 133 5.40 1.06 -9.86
C LEU A 133 6.12 2.02 -10.78
N GLU A 134 7.12 2.71 -10.23
CA GLU A 134 8.01 3.57 -10.99
C GLU A 134 9.31 2.78 -11.19
N PRO A 135 9.56 2.25 -12.40
CA PRO A 135 10.78 1.46 -12.60
C PRO A 135 12.02 2.28 -12.36
N GLN A 136 13.02 1.63 -11.79
CA GLN A 136 14.30 2.27 -11.57
C GLN A 136 15.00 2.51 -12.89
N LYS A 137 15.51 3.71 -13.08
CA LYS A 137 16.27 4.04 -14.27
C LYS A 137 17.73 3.70 -14.04
N SER A 138 18.32 3.11 -15.05
CA SER A 138 19.74 2.76 -15.00
C SER A 138 20.63 3.91 -15.45
#